data_cae8ee28b71af941e3e12d20a48fdcd2
#
_entry.id   cae8ee28b71af941e3e12d20a48fdcd2
#
_cell.length_a   1.000
_cell.length_b   1.000
_cell.length_c   1.000
_cell.angle_alpha   90.00
_cell.angle_beta   90.00
_cell.angle_gamma   90.00
#
_symmetry.space_group_name_H-M   'P 1'
#
loop_
_entity.id
_entity.type
_entity.pdbx_description
1 polymer ?
#
loop_
_entity_poly.entity_id
_entity_poly.type
_entity_poly.pdbx_seq_one_letter_code
_entity_poly.pdbx_strand_id
1 'polypeptide(L)'
;MSKKFLIIGATGSVGSSLSKLINDNSLEAHLVAKNEEEVSKISDETGFSYSVADVLETNFIEKIEKDLNGIDIMGIAYCVGSIDLKPINLVTKKDYLNSFGLNFFPVIDLIKKFQENLKKN
;
A
#
# COMPACT_ATOMS: atom_id res chain seq x y z
N MET A 1 10.84 -20.17 -1.70
CA MET A 1 10.22 -19.07 -0.97
C MET A 1 9.48 -18.16 -1.93
N SER A 2 8.25 -17.86 -1.61
CA SER A 2 7.47 -16.98 -2.46
C SER A 2 7.90 -15.53 -2.26
N LYS A 3 7.92 -14.79 -3.36
CA LYS A 3 8.11 -13.35 -3.36
C LYS A 3 6.76 -12.72 -3.65
N LYS A 4 6.49 -11.59 -3.01
CA LYS A 4 5.19 -10.93 -3.14
C LYS A 4 5.35 -9.48 -3.57
N PHE A 5 4.37 -9.02 -4.34
CA PHE A 5 4.17 -7.59 -4.52
C PHE A 5 3.46 -7.03 -3.30
N LEU A 6 3.82 -5.84 -2.89
CA LEU A 6 3.15 -5.13 -1.80
C LEU A 6 2.23 -4.08 -2.40
N ILE A 7 0.93 -4.21 -2.15
CA ILE A 7 -0.06 -3.28 -2.70
C ILE A 7 -0.64 -2.45 -1.56
N ILE A 8 -0.28 -1.18 -1.52
CA ILE A 8 -0.78 -0.22 -0.54
C ILE A 8 -2.00 0.48 -1.12
N GLY A 9 -3.09 0.47 -0.39
CA GLY A 9 -4.37 0.97 -0.90
C GLY A 9 -5.09 -0.06 -1.77
N ALA A 10 -5.05 -1.31 -1.36
CA ALA A 10 -5.55 -2.45 -2.14
C ALA A 10 -7.06 -2.43 -2.38
N THR A 11 -7.83 -1.68 -1.59
CA THR A 11 -9.29 -1.65 -1.69
C THR A 11 -9.82 -0.54 -2.59
N GLY A 12 -8.96 0.39 -3.04
CA GLY A 12 -9.36 1.42 -4.00
C GLY A 12 -9.53 0.85 -5.41
N SER A 13 -10.00 1.67 -6.34
CA SER A 13 -10.22 1.26 -7.74
C SER A 13 -8.98 0.67 -8.38
N VAL A 14 -7.86 1.38 -8.29
CA VAL A 14 -6.60 0.95 -8.91
C VAL A 14 -6.03 -0.26 -8.17
N GLY A 15 -5.97 -0.20 -6.85
CA GLY A 15 -5.40 -1.27 -6.03
C GLY A 15 -6.16 -2.58 -6.17
N SER A 16 -7.50 -2.54 -6.18
CA SER A 16 -8.31 -3.75 -6.33
C SER A 16 -8.18 -4.35 -7.73
N SER A 17 -8.15 -3.52 -8.76
CA SER A 17 -7.95 -3.98 -10.14
C SER A 17 -6.56 -4.61 -10.32
N LEU A 18 -5.54 -3.99 -9.74
CA LEU A 18 -4.17 -4.52 -9.77
C LEU A 18 -4.07 -5.86 -9.04
N SER A 19 -4.74 -5.99 -7.90
CA SER A 19 -4.76 -7.24 -7.12
C SER A 19 -5.32 -8.39 -7.95
N LYS A 20 -6.40 -8.15 -8.66
CA LYS A 20 -6.99 -9.17 -9.56
C LYS A 20 -6.07 -9.53 -10.71
N LEU A 21 -5.43 -8.53 -11.31
CA LEU A 21 -4.50 -8.75 -12.41
C LEU A 21 -3.29 -9.57 -11.97
N ILE A 22 -2.74 -9.30 -10.80
CA ILE A 22 -1.63 -10.07 -10.22
C ILE A 22 -2.06 -11.53 -10.02
N ASN A 23 -3.25 -11.74 -9.47
CA ASN A 23 -3.78 -13.07 -9.26
C ASN A 23 -4.00 -13.81 -10.58
N ASP A 24 -4.54 -13.13 -11.60
CA ASP A 24 -4.78 -13.71 -12.93
C ASP A 24 -3.48 -14.15 -13.61
N ASN A 25 -2.37 -13.53 -13.27
CA ASN A 25 -1.05 -13.87 -13.81
C ASN A 25 -0.26 -14.84 -12.93
N SER A 26 -0.92 -15.48 -11.97
CA SER A 26 -0.32 -16.46 -11.06
C SER A 26 0.85 -15.91 -10.24
N LEU A 27 0.80 -14.62 -9.95
CA LEU A 27 1.75 -13.94 -9.07
C LEU A 27 1.10 -13.74 -7.70
N GLU A 28 1.89 -13.41 -6.71
CA GLU A 28 1.41 -13.23 -5.35
C GLU A 28 1.58 -11.79 -4.87
N ALA A 29 0.69 -11.38 -3.98
CA ALA A 29 0.71 -10.05 -3.38
C ALA A 29 0.36 -10.10 -1.90
N HIS A 30 0.82 -9.09 -1.18
CA HIS A 30 0.36 -8.79 0.17
C HIS A 30 -0.40 -7.47 0.12
N LEU A 31 -1.64 -7.50 0.56
CA LEU A 31 -2.56 -6.37 0.45
C LEU A 31 -2.50 -5.51 1.70
N VAL A 32 -2.51 -4.19 1.54
CA VAL A 32 -2.56 -3.27 2.68
C VAL A 32 -3.69 -2.28 2.47
N ALA A 33 -4.58 -2.19 3.45
CA ALA A 33 -5.70 -1.27 3.41
C ALA A 33 -6.15 -0.91 4.82
N LYS A 34 -6.91 0.17 4.94
CA LYS A 34 -7.43 0.63 6.23
C LYS A 34 -8.67 -0.15 6.66
N ASN A 35 -9.50 -0.57 5.72
CA ASN A 35 -10.78 -1.21 6.01
C ASN A 35 -10.64 -2.72 5.93
N GLU A 36 -10.75 -3.38 7.08
CA GLU A 36 -10.58 -4.83 7.17
C GLU A 36 -11.66 -5.59 6.39
N GLU A 37 -12.90 -5.13 6.44
CA GLU A 37 -14.00 -5.79 5.75
C GLU A 37 -13.77 -5.82 4.24
N GLU A 38 -13.35 -4.69 3.67
CA GLU A 38 -13.09 -4.60 2.22
C GLU A 38 -11.87 -5.41 1.80
N VAL A 39 -10.76 -5.33 2.53
CA VAL A 39 -9.55 -6.05 2.18
C VAL A 39 -9.70 -7.56 2.35
N SER A 40 -10.48 -7.99 3.35
CA SER A 40 -10.74 -9.42 3.55
C SER A 40 -11.51 -10.03 2.40
N LYS A 41 -12.40 -9.27 1.77
CA LYS A 41 -13.13 -9.73 0.58
C LYS A 41 -12.17 -10.00 -0.59
N ILE A 42 -11.24 -9.10 -0.82
CA ILE A 42 -10.24 -9.29 -1.87
C ILE A 42 -9.32 -10.46 -1.53
N SER A 43 -8.94 -10.59 -0.27
CA SER A 43 -8.16 -11.73 0.20
C SER A 43 -8.88 -13.07 -0.06
N ASP A 44 -10.17 -13.12 0.21
CA ASP A 44 -10.97 -14.33 -0.03
C ASP A 44 -11.02 -14.70 -1.53
N GLU A 45 -11.12 -13.68 -2.39
CA GLU A 45 -11.18 -13.89 -3.85
C GLU A 45 -9.83 -14.31 -4.44
N THR A 46 -8.73 -13.85 -3.88
CA THR A 46 -7.39 -14.03 -4.46
C THR A 46 -6.52 -15.03 -3.71
N GLY A 47 -6.81 -15.27 -2.45
CA GLY A 47 -5.94 -16.05 -1.56
C GLY A 47 -4.75 -15.25 -1.04
N PHE A 48 -4.68 -13.96 -1.29
CA PHE A 48 -3.57 -13.11 -0.84
C PHE A 48 -3.64 -12.78 0.64
N SER A 49 -2.48 -12.71 1.28
CA SER A 49 -2.38 -12.22 2.67
C SER A 49 -2.63 -10.70 2.71
N TYR A 50 -2.95 -10.17 3.88
CA TYR A 50 -3.18 -8.75 4.02
C TYR A 50 -2.80 -8.21 5.39
N SER A 51 -2.59 -6.90 5.45
CA SER A 51 -2.45 -6.13 6.68
C SER A 51 -3.52 -5.04 6.71
N VAL A 52 -4.04 -4.77 7.90
CA VAL A 52 -4.93 -3.63 8.13
C VAL A 52 -4.06 -2.51 8.72
N ALA A 53 -3.79 -1.49 7.94
CA ALA A 53 -2.92 -0.39 8.35
C ALA A 53 -3.27 0.88 7.59
N ASP A 54 -3.12 2.01 8.28
CA ASP A 54 -3.30 3.35 7.71
C ASP A 54 -1.92 3.97 7.51
N VAL A 55 -1.64 4.43 6.29
CA VAL A 55 -0.34 5.03 5.96
C VAL A 55 -0.03 6.29 6.77
N LEU A 56 -1.05 6.92 7.36
CA LEU A 56 -0.89 8.08 8.22
C LEU A 56 -0.50 7.72 9.65
N GLU A 57 -0.60 6.46 10.03
CA GLU A 57 -0.16 5.99 11.34
C GLU A 57 1.35 5.81 11.37
N THR A 58 1.98 6.14 12.50
CA THR A 58 3.44 6.02 12.64
C THR A 58 3.93 4.59 12.60
N ASN A 59 3.07 3.63 12.90
CA ASN A 59 3.42 2.20 12.97
C ASN A 59 2.97 1.37 11.76
N PHE A 60 2.59 2.02 10.65
CA PHE A 60 2.06 1.26 9.51
C PHE A 60 3.09 0.30 8.90
N ILE A 61 4.35 0.70 8.82
CA ILE A 61 5.45 -0.13 8.31
C ILE A 61 5.65 -1.36 9.21
N GLU A 62 5.65 -1.16 10.52
CA GLU A 62 5.83 -2.25 11.49
C GLU A 62 4.72 -3.29 11.42
N LYS A 63 3.48 -2.84 11.23
CA LYS A 63 2.35 -3.73 11.03
C LYS A 63 2.52 -4.61 9.78
N ILE A 64 2.95 -4.00 8.69
CA ILE A 64 3.19 -4.71 7.43
C ILE A 64 4.30 -5.75 7.61
N GLU A 65 5.42 -5.36 8.21
CA GLU A 65 6.56 -6.26 8.44
C GLU A 65 6.17 -7.46 9.27
N LYS A 66 5.40 -7.24 10.32
CA LYS A 66 4.94 -8.30 11.20
C LYS A 66 4.13 -9.34 10.43
N ASP A 67 3.21 -8.87 9.60
CA ASP A 67 2.33 -9.75 8.84
C ASP A 67 3.06 -10.44 7.69
N LEU A 68 4.06 -9.81 7.10
CA LEU A 68 4.89 -10.43 6.06
C LEU A 68 5.77 -11.55 6.60
N ASN A 69 6.18 -11.45 7.87
CA ASN A 69 6.93 -12.48 8.55
C ASN A 69 8.15 -13.00 7.76
N GLY A 70 8.96 -12.06 7.25
CA GLY A 70 10.20 -12.38 6.54
C GLY A 70 10.03 -12.69 5.05
N ILE A 71 8.84 -12.58 4.50
CA ILE A 71 8.60 -12.81 3.07
C ILE A 71 9.21 -11.66 2.27
N ASP A 72 9.92 -12.01 1.20
CA ASP A 72 10.55 -11.05 0.30
C ASP A 72 9.51 -10.25 -0.50
N ILE A 73 9.78 -8.96 -0.66
CA ILE A 73 8.98 -8.05 -1.48
C ILE A 73 9.69 -7.80 -2.79
N MET A 74 9.04 -8.11 -3.90
CA MET A 74 9.61 -7.95 -5.23
C MET A 74 9.21 -6.63 -5.91
N GLY A 75 8.23 -5.95 -5.38
CA GLY A 75 7.79 -4.65 -5.89
C GLY A 75 6.74 -4.04 -4.99
N ILE A 76 6.57 -2.73 -5.08
CA ILE A 76 5.59 -1.99 -4.30
C ILE A 76 4.71 -1.18 -5.24
N ALA A 77 3.40 -1.31 -5.10
CA ALA A 77 2.43 -0.45 -5.78
C ALA A 77 1.74 0.42 -4.74
N TYR A 78 1.99 1.71 -4.79
CA TYR A 78 1.37 2.67 -3.88
C TYR A 78 0.13 3.24 -4.55
N CYS A 79 -1.03 2.72 -4.17
CA CYS A 79 -2.32 3.05 -4.78
C CYS A 79 -3.20 3.92 -3.87
N VAL A 80 -2.58 4.55 -2.87
CA VAL A 80 -3.24 5.49 -1.99
C VAL A 80 -3.03 6.89 -2.54
N GLY A 81 -4.08 7.70 -2.53
CA GLY A 81 -3.96 9.09 -2.93
C GLY A 81 -5.26 9.83 -2.73
N SER A 82 -5.13 11.12 -2.59
CA SER A 82 -6.27 12.02 -2.50
C SER A 82 -5.85 13.38 -3.00
N ILE A 83 -6.77 14.09 -3.63
CA ILE A 83 -6.55 15.48 -4.06
C ILE A 83 -7.68 16.35 -3.54
N ASP A 84 -7.30 17.52 -3.02
CA ASP A 84 -8.25 18.56 -2.64
C ASP A 84 -8.34 19.57 -3.77
N LEU A 85 -9.53 19.72 -4.33
CA LEU A 85 -9.76 20.67 -5.40
C LEU A 85 -10.14 22.02 -4.80
N LYS A 86 -9.14 22.87 -4.58
CA LYS A 86 -9.31 24.21 -4.05
C LYS A 86 -8.56 25.22 -4.92
N PRO A 87 -9.12 26.45 -5.09
CA PRO A 87 -8.34 27.53 -5.68
C PRO A 87 -7.07 27.80 -4.86
N ILE A 88 -5.99 28.17 -5.54
CA ILE A 88 -4.68 28.33 -4.89
C ILE A 88 -4.71 29.32 -3.72
N ASN A 89 -5.51 30.37 -3.82
CA ASN A 89 -5.64 31.36 -2.76
C ASN A 89 -6.35 30.86 -1.50
N LEU A 90 -7.04 29.70 -1.60
CA LEU A 90 -7.72 29.08 -0.45
C LEU A 90 -6.94 27.91 0.15
N VAL A 91 -5.86 27.49 -0.51
CA VAL A 91 -5.03 26.37 -0.02
C VAL A 91 -4.20 26.85 1.17
N THR A 92 -4.29 26.12 2.27
CA THR A 92 -3.52 26.42 3.49
C THR A 92 -2.30 25.49 3.59
N LYS A 93 -1.37 25.88 4.47
CA LYS A 93 -0.22 25.03 4.76
C LYS A 93 -0.65 23.65 5.26
N LYS A 94 -1.72 23.60 6.06
CA LYS A 94 -2.28 22.33 6.54
C LYS A 94 -2.74 21.46 5.39
N ASP A 95 -3.37 22.04 4.37
CA ASP A 95 -3.85 21.29 3.21
C ASP A 95 -2.72 20.60 2.46
N TYR A 96 -1.64 21.35 2.13
CA TYR A 96 -0.56 20.72 1.39
C TYR A 96 0.33 19.82 2.26
N LEU A 97 0.45 20.06 3.56
CA LEU A 97 1.11 19.11 4.46
C LEU A 97 0.34 17.79 4.55
N ASN A 98 -0.98 17.86 4.62
CA ASN A 98 -1.82 16.65 4.60
C ASN A 98 -1.66 15.91 3.27
N SER A 99 -1.60 16.62 2.17
CA SER A 99 -1.42 16.04 0.84
C SER A 99 -0.07 15.31 0.74
N PHE A 100 1.02 15.93 1.18
CA PHE A 100 2.33 15.28 1.22
C PHE A 100 2.34 14.07 2.16
N GLY A 101 1.67 14.18 3.31
CA GLY A 101 1.59 13.11 4.30
C GLY A 101 0.88 11.86 3.78
N LEU A 102 -0.07 12.04 2.88
CA LEU A 102 -0.80 10.91 2.29
C LEU A 102 -0.16 10.43 0.99
N ASN A 103 0.17 11.36 0.09
CA ASN A 103 0.55 11.02 -1.29
C ASN A 103 2.06 10.81 -1.48
N PHE A 104 2.89 11.29 -0.58
CA PHE A 104 4.35 11.31 -0.81
C PHE A 104 5.18 10.67 0.29
N PHE A 105 5.08 11.14 1.54
CA PHE A 105 5.95 10.70 2.62
C PHE A 105 5.93 9.18 2.86
N PRO A 106 4.78 8.50 2.85
CA PRO A 106 4.77 7.07 3.06
C PRO A 106 5.52 6.27 1.99
N VAL A 107 5.56 6.79 0.76
CA VAL A 107 6.32 6.15 -0.33
C VAL A 107 7.82 6.13 0.00
N ILE A 108 8.34 7.24 0.52
CA ILE A 108 9.74 7.33 0.93
C ILE A 108 10.05 6.33 2.05
N ASP A 109 9.18 6.26 3.06
CA ASP A 109 9.34 5.36 4.18
C ASP A 109 9.32 3.89 3.73
N LEU A 110 8.44 3.54 2.80
CA LEU A 110 8.38 2.20 2.23
C LEU A 110 9.64 1.84 1.46
N ILE A 111 10.14 2.75 0.63
CA ILE A 111 11.36 2.53 -0.14
C ILE A 111 12.56 2.34 0.81
N LYS A 112 12.68 3.19 1.82
CA LYS A 112 13.75 3.08 2.82
C LYS A 112 13.72 1.73 3.53
N LYS A 113 12.53 1.25 3.87
CA LYS A 113 12.39 -0.02 4.59
C LYS A 113 12.70 -1.23 3.72
N PHE A 114 12.20 -1.24 2.50
CA PHE A 114 12.27 -2.40 1.63
C PHE A 114 13.34 -2.30 0.53
N GLN A 115 14.23 -1.30 0.59
CA GLN A 115 15.20 -1.07 -0.47
C GLN A 115 16.09 -2.27 -0.78
N GLU A 116 16.50 -3.03 0.22
CA GLU A 116 17.34 -4.20 0.00
C GLU A 116 16.60 -5.31 -0.74
N ASN A 117 15.32 -5.49 -0.42
CA ASN A 117 14.47 -6.44 -1.14
C ASN A 117 14.26 -6.01 -2.59
N LEU A 118 14.02 -4.72 -2.81
CA LEU A 118 13.78 -4.18 -4.14
C LEU A 118 15.02 -4.27 -5.03
N LYS A 119 16.22 -4.11 -4.47
CA LYS A 119 17.48 -4.24 -5.21
C LYS A 119 17.74 -5.65 -5.70
N LYS A 120 17.28 -6.66 -4.97
CA LYS A 120 17.47 -8.07 -5.33
C LYS A 120 16.59 -8.49 -6.51
N ASN A 121 15.54 -7.78 -6.73
CA ASN A 121 14.52 -8.11 -7.70
C ASN A 121 14.41 -7.03 -8.77
#